data_c369895c209f5131ecd68d62469852f4
#
_entry.id   c369895c209f5131ecd68d62469852f4
#
_cell.length_a   1.000
_cell.length_b   1.000
_cell.length_c   1.000
_cell.angle_alpha   90.00
_cell.angle_beta   90.00
_cell.angle_gamma   90.00
#
_symmetry.space_group_name_H-M   'P 1'
#
loop_
_entity.id
_entity.type
_entity.pdbx_description
1 polymer ?
#
loop_
_entity_poly.entity_id
_entity_poly.type
_entity_poly.pdbx_seq_one_letter_code
_entity_poly.pdbx_strand_id
1 'polypeptide(L)'
;MVESQGLLALLPFVERFFAVALHIGCCALAGYGLAKGWGWQFYLIAAFVHGLANYSVVLWQSQVLTIVQMEIWLAVIATVLTVFVLWLRWRRPAEIVDEDAVNVTLAPLNFKRSNYASHGQVIG
;
A
#
# COMPACT_ATOMS: atom_id res chain seq x y z
N MET A 1 -39.98 8.24 -8.41
CA MET A 1 -39.08 8.42 -9.56
C MET A 1 -37.80 9.18 -9.20
N VAL A 2 -37.81 10.15 -8.33
CA VAL A 2 -36.63 10.95 -7.97
C VAL A 2 -35.67 10.15 -7.05
N GLU A 3 -36.16 9.26 -6.19
CA GLU A 3 -35.34 8.46 -5.28
C GLU A 3 -34.50 7.39 -5.99
N SER A 4 -35.01 6.79 -7.03
CA SER A 4 -34.26 5.78 -7.80
C SER A 4 -33.11 6.40 -8.60
N GLN A 5 -33.26 7.64 -9.08
CA GLN A 5 -32.21 8.37 -9.78
C GLN A 5 -31.08 8.83 -8.84
N GLY A 6 -31.43 9.20 -7.60
CA GLY A 6 -30.44 9.58 -6.58
C GLY A 6 -29.56 8.39 -6.17
N LEU A 7 -30.15 7.21 -6.01
CA LEU A 7 -29.40 5.98 -5.67
C LEU A 7 -28.48 5.54 -6.83
N LEU A 8 -28.93 5.65 -8.07
CA LEU A 8 -28.11 5.34 -9.26
C LEU A 8 -26.97 6.33 -9.46
N ALA A 9 -27.11 7.58 -9.01
CA ALA A 9 -26.05 8.57 -9.06
C ALA A 9 -24.93 8.29 -8.02
N LEU A 10 -25.23 7.54 -6.95
CA LEU A 10 -24.25 7.13 -5.97
C LEU A 10 -23.38 5.92 -6.41
N LEU A 11 -23.87 5.12 -7.36
CA LEU A 11 -23.14 3.94 -7.88
C LEU A 11 -21.73 4.28 -8.39
N PRO A 12 -21.50 5.29 -9.25
CA PRO A 12 -20.16 5.63 -9.69
C PRO A 12 -19.24 6.11 -8.54
N PHE A 13 -19.82 6.70 -7.49
CA PHE A 13 -19.06 7.12 -6.32
C PHE A 13 -18.59 5.91 -5.51
N VAL A 14 -19.46 4.94 -5.28
CA VAL A 14 -19.15 3.68 -4.56
C VAL A 14 -18.10 2.89 -5.33
N GLU A 15 -18.24 2.76 -6.65
CA GLU A 15 -17.26 2.11 -7.53
C GLU A 15 -15.87 2.76 -7.39
N ARG A 16 -15.80 4.09 -7.45
CA ARG A 16 -14.55 4.85 -7.29
C ARG A 16 -13.94 4.65 -5.93
N PHE A 17 -14.75 4.62 -4.89
CA PHE A 17 -14.29 4.36 -3.52
C PHE A 17 -13.62 2.99 -3.39
N PHE A 18 -14.25 1.93 -3.90
CA PHE A 18 -13.65 0.59 -3.86
C PHE A 18 -12.44 0.46 -4.77
N ALA A 19 -12.41 1.12 -5.91
CA ALA A 19 -11.25 1.13 -6.81
C ALA A 19 -10.04 1.80 -6.14
N VAL A 20 -10.24 2.92 -5.43
CA VAL A 20 -9.17 3.59 -4.66
C VAL A 20 -8.70 2.71 -3.50
N ALA A 21 -9.62 2.10 -2.75
CA ALA A 21 -9.28 1.18 -1.66
C ALA A 21 -8.46 -0.01 -2.16
N LEU A 22 -8.82 -0.58 -3.30
CA LEU A 22 -8.07 -1.65 -3.97
C LEU A 22 -6.65 -1.21 -4.34
N HIS A 23 -6.50 -0.02 -4.92
CA HIS A 23 -5.20 0.54 -5.29
C HIS A 23 -4.29 0.73 -4.07
N ILE A 24 -4.83 1.31 -3.00
CA ILE A 24 -4.09 1.50 -1.74
C ILE A 24 -3.66 0.14 -1.19
N GLY A 25 -4.56 -0.85 -1.19
CA GLY A 25 -4.27 -2.22 -0.75
C GLY A 25 -3.15 -2.89 -1.56
N CYS A 26 -3.20 -2.77 -2.89
CA CYS A 26 -2.16 -3.31 -3.78
C CYS A 26 -0.80 -2.62 -3.55
N CYS A 27 -0.77 -1.29 -3.40
CA CYS A 27 0.45 -0.55 -3.11
C CYS A 27 1.04 -0.93 -1.74
N ALA A 28 0.19 -1.07 -0.71
CA ALA A 28 0.61 -1.49 0.62
C ALA A 28 1.18 -2.91 0.61
N LEU A 29 0.56 -3.82 -0.15
CA LEU A 29 1.01 -5.20 -0.31
C LEU A 29 2.37 -5.27 -1.02
N ALA A 30 2.55 -4.54 -2.11
CA ALA A 30 3.81 -4.45 -2.83
C ALA A 30 4.93 -3.86 -1.96
N GLY A 31 4.65 -2.76 -1.25
CA GLY A 31 5.59 -2.15 -0.31
C GLY A 31 6.00 -3.07 0.84
N TYR A 32 5.06 -3.85 1.36
CA TYR A 32 5.34 -4.88 2.35
C TYR A 32 6.30 -5.95 1.82
N GLY A 33 6.05 -6.45 0.62
CA GLY A 33 6.91 -7.44 -0.02
C GLY A 33 8.33 -6.92 -0.25
N LEU A 34 8.46 -5.66 -0.67
CA LEU A 34 9.76 -5.01 -0.87
C LEU A 34 10.56 -4.96 0.44
N ALA A 35 9.92 -4.55 1.55
CA ALA A 35 10.55 -4.47 2.87
C ALA A 35 11.02 -5.83 3.40
N LYS A 36 10.40 -6.92 2.96
CA LYS A 36 10.76 -8.29 3.36
C LYS A 36 11.78 -8.97 2.43
N GLY A 37 12.20 -8.32 1.34
CA GLY A 37 13.06 -8.91 0.31
C GLY A 37 12.34 -9.85 -0.67
N TRP A 38 11.01 -9.97 -0.56
CA TRP A 38 10.16 -10.79 -1.42
C TRP A 38 9.32 -9.94 -2.38
N GLY A 39 9.82 -8.78 -2.76
CA GLY A 39 9.12 -7.75 -3.53
C GLY A 39 8.52 -8.27 -4.83
N TRP A 40 9.23 -9.13 -5.56
CA TRP A 40 8.77 -9.70 -6.82
C TRP A 40 7.48 -10.52 -6.67
N GLN A 41 7.40 -11.37 -5.66
CA GLN A 41 6.23 -12.24 -5.44
C GLN A 41 5.00 -11.42 -5.04
N PHE A 42 5.16 -10.47 -4.13
CA PHE A 42 4.07 -9.60 -3.69
C PHE A 42 3.62 -8.63 -4.79
N TYR A 43 4.54 -8.18 -5.62
CA TYR A 43 4.22 -7.39 -6.81
C TYR A 43 3.36 -8.19 -7.80
N LEU A 44 3.70 -9.45 -8.08
CA LEU A 44 2.90 -10.32 -8.95
C LEU A 44 1.50 -10.57 -8.39
N ILE A 45 1.38 -10.79 -7.08
CA ILE A 45 0.08 -10.97 -6.43
C ILE A 45 -0.75 -9.69 -6.55
N ALA A 46 -0.15 -8.53 -6.29
CA ALA A 46 -0.83 -7.24 -6.43
C ALA A 46 -1.28 -6.99 -7.88
N ALA A 47 -0.43 -7.27 -8.86
CA ALA A 47 -0.74 -7.15 -10.27
C ALA A 47 -1.86 -8.11 -10.71
N PHE A 48 -1.86 -9.34 -10.20
CA PHE A 48 -2.91 -10.32 -10.47
C PHE A 48 -4.26 -9.89 -9.90
N VAL A 49 -4.30 -9.47 -8.64
CA VAL A 49 -5.52 -8.97 -7.99
C VAL A 49 -6.07 -7.75 -8.71
N HIS A 50 -5.19 -6.82 -9.10
CA HIS A 50 -5.57 -5.64 -9.86
C HIS A 50 -6.11 -5.99 -11.26
N GLY A 51 -5.46 -6.92 -11.95
CA GLY A 51 -5.92 -7.45 -13.24
C GLY A 51 -7.29 -8.13 -13.15
N LEU A 52 -7.52 -8.91 -12.09
CA LEU A 52 -8.81 -9.57 -11.83
C LEU A 52 -9.93 -8.55 -11.60
N ALA A 53 -9.66 -7.48 -10.87
CA ALA A 53 -10.61 -6.39 -10.66
C ALA A 53 -10.93 -5.67 -11.98
N ASN A 54 -9.94 -5.37 -12.80
CA ASN A 54 -10.15 -4.76 -14.12
C ASN A 54 -10.89 -5.69 -15.07
N TYR A 55 -10.65 -7.00 -15.00
CA TYR A 55 -11.37 -7.97 -15.80
C TYR A 55 -12.87 -8.01 -15.50
N SER A 56 -13.27 -7.72 -14.26
CA SER A 56 -14.69 -7.59 -13.88
C SER A 56 -15.42 -6.50 -14.68
N VAL A 57 -14.73 -5.40 -15.02
CA VAL A 57 -15.27 -4.33 -15.84
C VAL A 57 -15.52 -4.80 -17.29
N VAL A 58 -14.61 -5.62 -17.82
CA VAL A 58 -14.78 -6.22 -19.17
C VAL A 58 -15.98 -7.16 -19.21
N LEU A 59 -16.18 -7.96 -18.15
CA LEU A 59 -17.33 -8.85 -18.03
C LEU A 59 -18.65 -8.08 -17.93
N TRP A 60 -18.65 -6.94 -17.27
CA TRP A 60 -19.80 -6.04 -17.24
C TRP A 60 -20.09 -5.45 -18.63
N GLN A 61 -19.07 -4.95 -19.35
CA GLN A 61 -19.23 -4.44 -20.71
C GLN A 61 -19.74 -5.49 -21.68
N SER A 62 -19.37 -6.76 -21.48
CA SER A 62 -19.83 -7.92 -22.26
C SER A 62 -21.26 -8.36 -21.90
N GLN A 63 -21.96 -7.63 -21.01
CA GLN A 63 -23.32 -7.94 -20.54
C GLN A 63 -23.45 -9.31 -19.81
N VAL A 64 -22.34 -9.90 -19.40
CA VAL A 64 -22.31 -11.18 -18.64
C VAL A 64 -22.67 -10.93 -17.18
N LEU A 65 -22.27 -9.78 -16.63
CA LEU A 65 -22.53 -9.37 -15.25
C LEU A 65 -23.42 -8.13 -15.21
N THR A 66 -24.35 -8.11 -14.25
CA THR A 66 -25.07 -6.89 -13.91
C THR A 66 -24.17 -5.90 -13.15
N ILE A 67 -24.47 -4.62 -13.21
CA ILE A 67 -23.70 -3.59 -12.50
C ILE A 67 -23.62 -3.87 -10.98
N VAL A 68 -24.70 -4.37 -10.40
CA VAL A 68 -24.76 -4.72 -8.97
C VAL A 68 -23.84 -5.90 -8.64
N GLN A 69 -23.79 -6.91 -9.49
CA GLN A 69 -22.90 -8.07 -9.32
C GLN A 69 -21.43 -7.65 -9.44
N MET A 70 -21.12 -6.76 -10.36
CA MET A 70 -19.77 -6.21 -10.51
C MET A 70 -19.33 -5.45 -9.25
N GLU A 71 -20.20 -4.60 -8.68
CA GLU A 71 -19.89 -3.85 -7.47
C GLU A 71 -19.70 -4.75 -6.25
N ILE A 72 -20.54 -5.76 -6.08
CA ILE A 72 -20.40 -6.73 -4.99
C ILE A 72 -19.07 -7.46 -5.12
N TRP A 73 -18.70 -7.87 -6.33
CA TRP A 73 -17.43 -8.56 -6.60
C TRP A 73 -16.22 -7.69 -6.27
N LEU A 74 -16.25 -6.43 -6.71
CA LEU A 74 -15.21 -5.45 -6.40
C LEU A 74 -15.09 -5.17 -4.91
N ALA A 75 -16.22 -5.01 -4.22
CA ALA A 75 -16.27 -4.81 -2.77
C ALA A 75 -15.68 -5.99 -1.99
N VAL A 76 -15.98 -7.22 -2.41
CA VAL A 76 -15.44 -8.44 -1.80
C VAL A 76 -13.92 -8.48 -1.96
N ILE A 77 -13.41 -8.29 -3.18
CA ILE A 77 -11.96 -8.29 -3.43
C ILE A 77 -11.25 -7.20 -2.62
N ALA A 78 -11.77 -5.98 -2.62
CA ALA A 78 -11.20 -4.86 -1.88
C ALA A 78 -11.19 -5.12 -0.36
N THR A 79 -12.27 -5.68 0.18
CA THR A 79 -12.38 -6.01 1.61
C THR A 79 -11.41 -7.11 2.00
N VAL A 80 -11.33 -8.20 1.24
CA VAL A 80 -10.40 -9.31 1.50
C VAL A 80 -8.96 -8.82 1.46
N LEU A 81 -8.60 -8.01 0.46
CA LEU A 81 -7.26 -7.45 0.34
C LEU A 81 -6.93 -6.53 1.53
N THR A 82 -7.85 -5.66 1.92
CA THR A 82 -7.66 -4.73 3.04
C THR A 82 -7.47 -5.50 4.36
N VAL A 83 -8.33 -6.47 4.63
CA VAL A 83 -8.22 -7.32 5.84
C VAL A 83 -6.90 -8.08 5.83
N PHE A 84 -6.48 -8.62 4.69
CA PHE A 84 -5.21 -9.34 4.55
C PHE A 84 -4.00 -8.44 4.83
N VAL A 85 -3.98 -7.22 4.29
CA VAL A 85 -2.91 -6.23 4.53
C VAL A 85 -2.86 -5.80 6.00
N LEU A 86 -4.02 -5.55 6.61
CA LEU A 86 -4.11 -5.21 8.04
C LEU A 86 -3.65 -6.38 8.92
N TRP A 87 -4.01 -7.60 8.59
CA TRP A 87 -3.55 -8.79 9.29
C TRP A 87 -2.03 -8.98 9.19
N LEU A 88 -1.45 -8.75 8.00
CA LEU A 88 0.00 -8.76 7.81
C LEU A 88 0.69 -7.67 8.66
N ARG A 89 0.08 -6.49 8.77
CA ARG A 89 0.59 -5.40 9.59
C ARG A 89 0.56 -5.73 11.08
N TRP A 90 -0.51 -6.35 11.57
CA TRP A 90 -0.65 -6.71 12.98
C TRP A 90 0.28 -7.86 13.40
N ARG A 91 0.69 -8.70 12.47
CA ARG A 91 1.67 -9.75 12.73
C ARG A 91 3.12 -9.25 12.81
N ARG A 92 3.38 -7.98 12.56
CA ARG A 92 4.69 -7.40 12.82
C ARG A 92 4.84 -7.17 14.32
N PRO A 93 5.78 -7.84 15.03
CA PRO A 93 6.30 -7.28 16.25
C PRO A 93 6.87 -5.91 15.89
N ALA A 94 6.62 -4.90 16.73
CA ALA A 94 7.25 -3.61 16.58
C ALA A 94 8.76 -3.88 16.47
N GLU A 95 9.32 -3.67 15.28
CA GLU A 95 10.76 -3.68 15.09
C GLU A 95 11.25 -2.55 16.00
N ILE A 96 11.84 -2.93 17.13
CA ILE A 96 12.59 -2.01 17.98
C ILE A 96 13.58 -1.39 17.00
N VAL A 97 13.43 -0.08 16.78
CA VAL A 97 14.44 0.70 16.06
C VAL A 97 15.71 0.45 16.84
N ASP A 98 16.63 -0.30 16.25
CA ASP A 98 17.87 -0.69 16.89
C ASP A 98 18.65 0.62 17.06
N GLU A 99 18.62 1.19 18.27
CA GLU A 99 19.33 2.43 18.60
C GLU A 99 20.82 2.30 18.24
N ASP A 100 21.34 1.09 18.26
CA ASP A 100 22.70 0.76 17.86
C ASP A 100 22.91 0.97 16.35
N ALA A 101 21.92 0.67 15.50
CA ALA A 101 22.00 0.93 14.05
C ALA A 101 22.00 2.43 13.74
N VAL A 102 21.23 3.22 14.49
CA VAL A 102 21.22 4.69 14.37
C VAL A 102 22.56 5.28 14.81
N ASN A 103 23.14 4.79 15.89
CA ASN A 103 24.42 5.23 16.42
C ASN A 103 25.57 4.90 15.47
N VAL A 104 25.57 3.72 14.84
CA VAL A 104 26.56 3.33 13.83
C VAL A 104 26.48 4.23 12.60
N THR A 105 25.29 4.63 12.16
CA THR A 105 25.11 5.51 11.01
C THR A 105 25.56 6.94 11.30
N LEU A 106 25.40 7.42 12.53
CA LEU A 106 25.81 8.78 12.96
C LEU A 106 27.28 8.88 13.38
N ALA A 107 27.93 7.76 13.72
CA ALA A 107 29.34 7.71 14.15
C ALA A 107 30.32 8.39 13.15
N PRO A 108 30.22 8.18 11.82
CA PRO A 108 31.13 8.84 10.87
C PRO A 108 30.94 10.36 10.82
N LEU A 109 29.77 10.88 11.12
CA LEU A 109 29.51 12.33 11.16
C LEU A 109 30.16 13.01 12.36
N ASN A 110 30.16 12.33 13.50
CA ASN A 110 30.84 12.82 14.72
C ASN A 110 32.37 12.79 14.62
N PHE A 111 32.92 11.79 13.96
CA PHE A 111 34.36 11.67 13.74
C PHE A 111 34.91 12.84 12.91
N LYS A 112 34.19 13.26 11.88
CA LYS A 112 34.59 14.40 11.02
C LYS A 112 34.57 15.73 11.79
N ARG A 113 33.65 15.90 12.73
CA ARG A 113 33.55 17.12 13.54
C ARG A 113 34.68 17.25 14.57
N SER A 114 35.13 16.15 15.15
CA SER A 114 36.24 16.11 16.10
C SER A 114 37.57 16.53 15.48
N ASN A 115 37.83 16.16 14.24
CA ASN A 115 39.10 16.49 13.55
C ASN A 115 39.22 17.98 13.20
N TYR A 116 38.13 18.69 13.00
CA TYR A 116 38.15 20.14 12.75
C TYR A 116 38.37 20.96 14.03
N ALA A 117 37.93 20.44 15.19
CA ALA A 117 38.11 21.13 16.45
C ALA A 117 39.54 21.03 17.00
N SER A 118 40.29 19.99 16.67
CA SER A 118 41.68 19.83 17.12
C SER A 118 42.72 20.62 16.33
N HIS A 119 42.42 21.05 15.10
CA HIS A 119 43.35 21.85 14.27
C HIS A 119 43.25 23.35 14.53
N GLY A 120 42.29 23.83 15.29
CA GLY A 120 42.13 25.28 15.61
C GLY A 120 42.93 25.78 16.82
N GLN A 121 43.69 24.93 17.54
CA GLN A 121 44.43 25.33 18.76
C GLN A 121 45.94 25.41 18.66
N VAL A 122 46.52 25.45 17.49
CA VAL A 122 47.97 25.50 17.33
C VAL A 122 48.43 26.79 16.61
N ILE A 123 47.82 27.93 16.87
CA ILE A 123 48.42 29.24 16.55
C ILE A 123 48.00 30.22 17.65
N GLY A 124 48.81 30.29 18.67
CA GLY A 124 48.78 31.33 19.71
C GLY A 124 50.15 31.42 20.38
#